data_872dd14e822b1457f29314ac67c0c072
#
_entry.id   872dd14e822b1457f29314ac67c0c072
#
_cell.length_a   1.000
_cell.length_b   1.000
_cell.length_c   1.000
_cell.angle_alpha   90.00
_cell.angle_beta   90.00
_cell.angle_gamma   90.00
#
_symmetry.space_group_name_H-M   'P 1'
#
loop_
_entity.id
_entity.type
_entity.pdbx_description
1 polymer ?
#
loop_
_entity_poly.entity_id
_entity_poly.type
_entity_poly.pdbx_seq_one_letter_code
_entity_poly.pdbx_strand_id
1 'polypeptide(L)'
;MKKLSKILIIVCLIVLKPVVVNSAEILQIKSSNTILVGDQNRNLTIELFCVDVNENDELEATNLLKSEFPRGSKVKIKPFGFKENVLLAKVFNIKNNKEMTELLVANDFTSEICPS
;
A
#
# COMPACT_ATOMS: atom_id res chain seq x y z
N MET A 1 -19.43 -34.72 28.39
CA MET A 1 -18.22 -34.00 28.75
C MET A 1 -17.20 -33.96 27.63
N LYS A 2 -17.03 -35.02 26.88
CA LYS A 2 -16.17 -35.01 25.71
C LYS A 2 -16.61 -34.01 24.64
N LYS A 3 -17.92 -33.76 24.54
CA LYS A 3 -18.47 -32.79 23.57
C LYS A 3 -18.12 -31.36 23.93
N LEU A 4 -18.04 -31.03 25.22
CA LEU A 4 -17.66 -29.70 25.67
C LEU A 4 -16.20 -29.35 25.34
N SER A 5 -15.33 -30.35 25.46
CA SER A 5 -13.93 -30.23 25.13
C SER A 5 -13.74 -29.89 23.67
N LYS A 6 -14.47 -30.53 22.77
CA LYS A 6 -14.40 -30.28 21.34
C LYS A 6 -14.88 -28.87 20.96
N ILE A 7 -15.96 -28.43 21.61
CA ILE A 7 -16.52 -27.11 21.40
C ILE A 7 -15.51 -26.03 21.84
N LEU A 8 -14.85 -26.26 22.98
CA LEU A 8 -13.84 -25.36 23.50
C LEU A 8 -12.66 -25.24 22.53
N ILE A 9 -12.22 -26.32 21.93
CA ILE A 9 -11.12 -26.33 20.97
C ILE A 9 -11.51 -25.55 19.72
N ILE A 10 -12.73 -25.70 19.24
CA ILE A 10 -13.21 -24.96 18.05
C ILE A 10 -13.27 -23.47 18.34
N VAL A 11 -13.76 -23.10 19.52
CA VAL A 11 -13.80 -21.68 19.91
C VAL A 11 -12.40 -21.10 20.02
N CYS A 12 -11.44 -21.82 20.57
CA CYS A 12 -10.05 -21.39 20.64
C CYS A 12 -9.44 -21.21 19.26
N LEU A 13 -9.77 -22.10 18.33
CA LEU A 13 -9.29 -21.98 16.95
C LEU A 13 -9.84 -20.73 16.26
N ILE A 14 -11.09 -20.38 16.52
CA ILE A 14 -11.70 -19.17 15.98
C ILE A 14 -11.05 -17.93 16.58
N VAL A 15 -10.78 -17.94 17.87
CA VAL A 15 -10.13 -16.82 18.56
C VAL A 15 -8.67 -16.66 18.12
N LEU A 16 -8.03 -17.77 17.81
CA LEU A 16 -6.64 -17.77 17.36
C LEU A 16 -6.47 -17.52 15.87
N LYS A 17 -7.56 -17.35 15.15
CA LYS A 17 -7.46 -16.89 13.76
C LYS A 17 -6.67 -15.60 13.76
N PRO A 18 -5.60 -15.54 12.96
CA PRO A 18 -4.78 -14.34 12.93
C PRO A 18 -5.69 -13.16 12.64
N VAL A 19 -5.62 -12.20 13.50
CA VAL A 19 -6.27 -10.92 13.28
C VAL A 19 -5.83 -10.47 11.90
N VAL A 20 -6.81 -10.21 11.08
CA VAL A 20 -6.58 -9.74 9.73
C VAL A 20 -5.51 -8.68 9.74
N VAL A 21 -4.46 -8.94 8.98
CA VAL A 21 -3.46 -7.95 8.70
C VAL A 21 -4.20 -6.73 8.17
N ASN A 22 -4.03 -5.62 8.84
CA ASN A 22 -4.66 -4.38 8.44
C ASN A 22 -4.13 -3.98 7.08
N SER A 23 -4.87 -4.32 6.05
CA SER A 23 -4.54 -3.85 4.73
C SER A 23 -5.10 -2.44 4.57
N ALA A 24 -4.27 -1.51 4.18
CA ALA A 24 -4.72 -0.22 3.76
C ALA A 24 -5.39 -0.34 2.40
N GLU A 25 -6.18 0.67 2.03
CA GLU A 25 -6.75 0.69 0.69
C GLU A 25 -6.51 2.04 0.03
N ILE A 26 -6.40 2.04 -1.28
CA ILE A 26 -6.21 3.26 -2.05
C ILE A 26 -7.49 4.09 -2.00
N LEU A 27 -7.39 5.33 -1.56
CA LEU A 27 -8.50 6.29 -1.61
C LEU A 27 -8.34 7.21 -2.81
N GLN A 28 -7.12 7.67 -3.08
CA GLN A 28 -6.86 8.59 -4.17
C GLN A 28 -5.39 8.58 -4.54
N ILE A 29 -5.10 8.57 -5.82
CA ILE A 29 -3.75 8.84 -6.34
C ILE A 29 -3.74 10.34 -6.64
N LYS A 30 -3.02 11.12 -5.84
CA LYS A 30 -3.00 12.58 -5.98
C LYS A 30 -2.02 13.01 -7.06
N SER A 31 -0.88 12.33 -7.15
CA SER A 31 0.15 12.62 -8.14
C SER A 31 0.99 11.37 -8.34
N SER A 32 2.03 11.47 -9.17
CA SER A 32 2.93 10.35 -9.43
C SER A 32 3.71 9.89 -8.21
N ASN A 33 3.74 10.69 -7.15
CA ASN A 33 4.48 10.32 -5.93
C ASN A 33 3.68 10.50 -4.65
N THR A 34 2.43 10.95 -4.71
CA THR A 34 1.63 11.24 -3.53
C THR A 34 0.29 10.50 -3.59
N ILE A 35 0.01 9.75 -2.54
CA ILE A 35 -1.13 8.85 -2.51
C ILE A 35 -1.85 9.01 -1.18
N LEU A 36 -3.18 9.00 -1.22
CA LEU A 36 -4.00 8.97 -0.03
C LEU A 36 -4.50 7.55 0.17
N VAL A 37 -4.24 6.99 1.35
CA VAL A 37 -4.71 5.65 1.70
C VAL A 37 -5.56 5.70 2.95
N GLY A 38 -6.50 4.77 3.04
CA GLY A 38 -7.31 4.58 4.23
C GLY A 38 -6.78 3.40 5.03
N ASP A 39 -6.62 3.60 6.32
CA ASP A 39 -6.14 2.58 7.24
C ASP A 39 -6.89 2.71 8.56
N GLN A 40 -7.78 1.78 8.84
CA GLN A 40 -8.51 1.71 10.11
C GLN A 40 -9.13 3.06 10.55
N ASN A 41 -10.05 3.57 9.75
CA ASN A 41 -10.79 4.80 10.08
C ASN A 41 -9.95 6.07 10.06
N ARG A 42 -8.76 6.02 9.53
CA ARG A 42 -7.94 7.22 9.36
C ARG A 42 -7.37 7.25 7.94
N ASN A 43 -7.04 8.45 7.51
CA ASN A 43 -6.44 8.68 6.21
C ASN A 43 -4.95 8.97 6.40
N LEU A 44 -4.13 8.35 5.57
CA LEU A 44 -2.69 8.57 5.57
C LEU A 44 -2.28 9.11 4.21
N THR A 45 -1.50 10.17 4.24
CA THR A 45 -0.84 10.66 3.02
C THR A 45 0.52 9.98 2.91
N ILE A 46 0.75 9.33 1.78
CA ILE A 46 1.99 8.63 1.52
C ILE A 46 2.72 9.31 0.38
N GLU A 47 4.00 9.58 0.59
CA GLU A 47 4.90 9.98 -0.47
C GLU A 47 5.72 8.76 -0.85
N LEU A 48 5.74 8.42 -2.14
CA LEU A 48 6.49 7.27 -2.60
C LEU A 48 7.98 7.50 -2.41
N PHE A 49 8.62 6.54 -1.76
CA PHE A 49 10.04 6.62 -1.46
C PHE A 49 10.87 6.47 -2.73
N CYS A 50 11.78 7.41 -2.95
CA CYS A 50 12.70 7.40 -4.10
C CYS A 50 12.04 7.55 -5.46
N VAL A 51 10.95 8.28 -5.52
CA VAL A 51 10.30 8.58 -6.79
C VAL A 51 10.45 10.06 -7.11
N ASP A 52 11.00 10.33 -8.27
CA ASP A 52 11.12 11.69 -8.80
C ASP A 52 10.79 11.65 -10.28
N VAL A 53 9.55 12.01 -10.59
CA VAL A 53 9.03 11.97 -11.95
C VAL A 53 9.15 13.35 -12.57
N ASN A 54 9.64 13.41 -13.81
CA ASN A 54 9.75 14.63 -14.56
C ASN A 54 8.35 15.23 -14.79
N GLU A 55 8.24 16.56 -14.74
CA GLU A 55 6.99 17.27 -14.97
C GLU A 55 6.29 16.86 -16.27
N ASN A 56 7.07 16.61 -17.31
CA ASN A 56 6.54 16.22 -18.62
C ASN A 56 5.84 14.86 -18.59
N ASP A 57 6.23 14.00 -17.65
CA ASP A 57 5.69 12.64 -17.53
C ASP A 57 4.68 12.51 -16.40
N GLU A 58 4.43 13.57 -15.66
CA GLU A 58 3.61 13.56 -14.46
C GLU A 58 2.21 13.01 -14.72
N LEU A 59 1.56 13.50 -15.76
CA LEU A 59 0.19 13.07 -16.08
C LEU A 59 0.14 11.59 -16.46
N GLU A 60 1.05 11.15 -17.30
CA GLU A 60 1.10 9.74 -17.73
C GLU A 60 1.44 8.82 -16.58
N ALA A 61 2.39 9.21 -15.74
CA ALA A 61 2.77 8.42 -14.56
C ALA A 61 1.59 8.32 -13.58
N THR A 62 0.91 9.43 -13.33
CA THR A 62 -0.27 9.44 -12.46
C THR A 62 -1.36 8.53 -13.00
N ASN A 63 -1.62 8.59 -14.30
CA ASN A 63 -2.62 7.75 -14.94
C ASN A 63 -2.26 6.26 -14.88
N LEU A 64 -0.99 5.94 -15.01
CA LEU A 64 -0.53 4.57 -14.86
C LEU A 64 -0.82 4.05 -13.45
N LEU A 65 -0.50 4.84 -12.43
CA LEU A 65 -0.79 4.45 -11.05
C LEU A 65 -2.28 4.29 -10.82
N LYS A 66 -3.10 5.17 -11.37
CA LYS A 66 -4.56 5.07 -11.24
C LYS A 66 -5.11 3.80 -11.88
N SER A 67 -4.54 3.38 -13.01
CA SER A 67 -5.00 2.18 -13.70
C SER A 67 -4.59 0.89 -12.99
N GLU A 68 -3.40 0.87 -12.40
CA GLU A 68 -2.88 -0.31 -11.71
C GLU A 68 -3.32 -0.37 -10.23
N PHE A 69 -3.64 0.78 -9.66
CA PHE A 69 -4.07 0.89 -8.27
C PHE A 69 -5.36 1.71 -8.19
N PRO A 70 -6.46 1.20 -8.74
CA PRO A 70 -7.72 1.93 -8.68
C PRO A 70 -8.19 2.09 -7.23
N ARG A 71 -9.07 3.05 -7.01
CA ARG A 71 -9.64 3.28 -5.68
C ARG A 71 -10.23 2.00 -5.12
N GLY A 72 -9.94 1.73 -3.87
CA GLY A 72 -10.38 0.51 -3.20
C GLY A 72 -9.39 -0.63 -3.29
N SER A 73 -8.32 -0.50 -4.07
CA SER A 73 -7.28 -1.53 -4.13
C SER A 73 -6.68 -1.73 -2.76
N LYS A 74 -6.59 -2.98 -2.33
CA LYS A 74 -5.94 -3.33 -1.07
C LYS A 74 -4.44 -3.32 -1.26
N VAL A 75 -3.74 -2.62 -0.39
CA VAL A 75 -2.30 -2.44 -0.51
C VAL A 75 -1.59 -2.75 0.79
N LYS A 76 -0.34 -3.16 0.65
CA LYS A 76 0.59 -3.32 1.75
C LYS A 76 1.56 -2.15 1.69
N ILE A 77 1.83 -1.56 2.84
CA ILE A 77 2.69 -0.39 2.94
C ILE A 77 3.97 -0.79 3.67
N LYS A 78 5.11 -0.47 3.06
CA LYS A 78 6.41 -0.64 3.69
C LYS A 78 6.96 0.74 4.05
N PRO A 79 6.87 1.15 5.32
CA PRO A 79 7.29 2.49 5.71
C PRO A 79 8.81 2.62 5.80
N PHE A 80 9.29 3.81 5.48
CA PHE A 80 10.71 4.17 5.62
C PHE A 80 10.92 5.33 6.58
N GLY A 81 9.88 6.09 6.90
CA GLY A 81 9.98 7.20 7.82
C GLY A 81 8.88 8.22 7.59
N PHE A 82 8.88 9.25 8.41
CA PHE A 82 7.96 10.36 8.28
C PHE A 82 8.72 11.63 7.91
N LYS A 83 8.12 12.42 7.05
CA LYS A 83 8.58 13.74 6.71
C LYS A 83 7.41 14.67 7.00
N GLU A 84 7.50 15.42 8.10
CA GLU A 84 6.37 16.19 8.61
C GLU A 84 5.21 15.24 8.91
N ASN A 85 4.05 15.41 8.29
CA ASN A 85 2.91 14.53 8.51
C ASN A 85 2.70 13.52 7.38
N VAL A 86 3.71 13.34 6.55
CA VAL A 86 3.65 12.46 5.39
C VAL A 86 4.52 11.24 5.63
N LEU A 87 3.96 10.07 5.36
CA LEU A 87 4.68 8.81 5.48
C LEU A 87 5.45 8.54 4.19
N LEU A 88 6.77 8.36 4.31
CA LEU A 88 7.58 7.91 3.19
C LEU A 88 7.51 6.40 3.14
N ALA A 89 7.06 5.84 2.04
CA ALA A 89 6.82 4.40 1.99
C ALA A 89 6.83 3.86 0.57
N LYS A 90 6.96 2.54 0.48
CA LYS A 90 6.68 1.78 -0.72
C LYS A 90 5.29 1.16 -0.60
N VAL A 91 4.58 1.07 -1.71
CA VAL A 91 3.19 0.59 -1.74
C VAL A 91 3.09 -0.59 -2.69
N PHE A 92 2.60 -1.72 -2.18
CA PHE A 92 2.45 -2.97 -2.92
C PHE A 92 0.99 -3.30 -3.08
N ASN A 93 0.59 -3.69 -4.27
CA ASN A 93 -0.74 -4.23 -4.50
C ASN A 93 -0.80 -5.66 -3.96
N ILE A 94 -1.72 -5.93 -3.04
CA ILE A 94 -1.82 -7.26 -2.42
C ILE A 94 -2.23 -8.31 -3.44
N LYS A 95 -3.06 -7.94 -4.39
CA LYS A 95 -3.61 -8.88 -5.37
C LYS A 95 -2.55 -9.45 -6.31
N ASN A 96 -1.63 -8.62 -6.81
CA ASN A 96 -0.65 -9.03 -7.79
C ASN A 96 0.79 -8.77 -7.38
N ASN A 97 0.99 -8.27 -6.17
CA ASN A 97 2.30 -7.96 -5.61
C ASN A 97 3.13 -6.95 -6.41
N LYS A 98 2.49 -6.17 -7.27
CA LYS A 98 3.17 -5.08 -7.97
C LYS A 98 3.43 -3.93 -7.01
N GLU A 99 4.60 -3.31 -7.15
CA GLU A 99 5.01 -2.21 -6.31
C GLU A 99 5.05 -0.93 -7.14
N MET A 100 4.53 0.17 -6.57
CA MET A 100 4.36 1.43 -7.32
C MET A 100 5.67 1.99 -7.88
N THR A 101 6.73 2.01 -7.07
CA THR A 101 8.02 2.56 -7.52
C THR A 101 8.60 1.72 -8.66
N GLU A 102 8.57 0.40 -8.52
CA GLU A 102 9.03 -0.50 -9.57
C GLU A 102 8.25 -0.33 -10.86
N LEU A 103 6.95 -0.11 -10.75
CA LEU A 103 6.08 0.11 -11.89
C LEU A 103 6.49 1.39 -12.64
N LEU A 104 6.79 2.45 -11.90
CA LEU A 104 7.24 3.70 -12.50
C LEU A 104 8.62 3.57 -13.14
N VAL A 105 9.52 2.84 -12.50
CA VAL A 105 10.86 2.57 -13.04
C VAL A 105 10.76 1.75 -14.33
N ALA A 106 9.91 0.72 -14.32
CA ALA A 106 9.73 -0.16 -15.48
C ALA A 106 9.19 0.58 -16.70
N ASN A 107 8.48 1.68 -16.48
CA ASN A 107 7.92 2.50 -17.56
C ASN A 107 8.75 3.75 -17.84
N ASP A 108 9.97 3.81 -17.31
CA ASP A 108 10.92 4.90 -17.53
C ASP A 108 10.45 6.26 -17.03
N PHE A 109 9.53 6.30 -16.07
CA PHE A 109 9.05 7.56 -15.49
C PHE A 109 9.97 8.09 -14.40
N THR A 110 10.77 7.25 -13.79
CA THR A 110 11.71 7.64 -12.77
C THR A 110 12.89 6.67 -12.78
N SER A 111 14.01 7.13 -12.28
CA SER A 111 15.15 6.25 -12.05
C SER A 111 15.25 5.96 -10.56
N GLU A 112 15.59 4.72 -10.22
CA GLU A 112 15.74 4.33 -8.82
C GLU A 112 17.07 4.87 -8.29
N ILE A 113 17.04 6.08 -7.77
CA ILE A 113 18.20 6.68 -7.11
C ILE A 113 17.92 6.70 -5.62
N CYS A 114 17.88 5.53 -5.02
CA CYS A 114 17.69 5.47 -3.59
C CYS A 114 19.03 5.29 -2.91
N PRO A 115 19.36 6.13 -1.93
CA PRO A 115 20.42 5.76 -1.02
C PRO A 115 19.95 4.53 -0.26
N SER A 116 20.66 3.47 -0.42
CA SER A 116 20.38 2.21 0.27
C SER A 116 20.61 2.33 1.77
#